data_4ec7f10c4f3ca96fb69a3757a5aaf948
#
_entry.id   4ec7f10c4f3ca96fb69a3757a5aaf948
#
_cell.length_a   1.000
_cell.length_b   1.000
_cell.length_c   1.000
_cell.angle_alpha   90.00
_cell.angle_beta   90.00
_cell.angle_gamma   90.00
#
_symmetry.space_group_name_H-M   'P 1'
#
loop_
_entity.id
_entity.type
_entity.pdbx_description
1 polymer ?
#
loop_
_entity_poly.entity_id
_entity_poly.type
_entity_poly.pdbx_seq_one_letter_code
_entity_poly.pdbx_strand_id
1 'polypeptide(L)'
;MMKNTLYSILFVLVVGNLFAQQTPANKQSHAYSIEGATAHIGNGQVIENSLLMFSNGKITFIGSAKNKIARQGKVINAKDKHVYPGFIAANSTLGLVEIDAVKASDDQREIGIMNPHIRSLIAYNTESKVIESMRPNGVLMAQISPRGGTLSGMSSIVQFDAWNWEDAVIKMDDGIHMNWPGSFTQGQVQLGKDVVMKPNLKYPQNLKKIKSYLTNAKNYLEGDHTKTHLPYQATKGLFDGSKKLFIHVNGQKEIIDAVTTCKQSGIKNIVIIHADGANYIADFLLKNEVSVILDRPHKNPNSEDEGYDDTYTIAKKLIDKGLLVCIGMEGEMERMSSRNLPFYAGTFAAHGLDKETALQLITFNTAKICIIYSI
;
A
#
# COMPACT_ATOMS: atom_id res chain seq x y z
N MET A 1 9.92 -17.40 -57.00
CA MET A 1 10.31 -16.18 -56.32
C MET A 1 9.25 -15.69 -55.29
N MET A 2 8.01 -15.45 -55.68
CA MET A 2 6.97 -14.96 -54.80
C MET A 2 6.73 -15.77 -53.48
N LYS A 3 6.77 -17.11 -53.52
CA LYS A 3 6.60 -17.96 -52.30
C LYS A 3 7.71 -17.73 -51.27
N ASN A 4 8.95 -17.61 -51.70
CA ASN A 4 10.07 -17.41 -50.76
C ASN A 4 10.03 -16.00 -50.13
N THR A 5 9.60 -15.00 -50.89
CA THR A 5 9.37 -13.64 -50.37
C THR A 5 8.25 -13.60 -49.36
N LEU A 6 7.17 -14.36 -49.56
CA LEU A 6 6.06 -14.47 -48.62
C LEU A 6 6.49 -15.13 -47.30
N TYR A 7 7.29 -16.19 -47.36
CA TYR A 7 7.83 -16.85 -46.16
C TYR A 7 8.81 -15.94 -45.37
N SER A 8 9.62 -15.15 -46.08
CA SER A 8 10.53 -14.19 -45.45
C SER A 8 9.77 -13.08 -44.76
N ILE A 9 8.67 -12.55 -45.34
CA ILE A 9 7.81 -11.54 -44.71
C ILE A 9 7.07 -12.12 -43.49
N LEU A 10 6.58 -13.38 -43.62
CA LEU A 10 5.91 -14.04 -42.49
C LEU A 10 6.89 -14.31 -41.34
N PHE A 11 8.14 -14.69 -41.63
CA PHE A 11 9.19 -14.89 -40.65
C PHE A 11 9.54 -13.58 -39.90
N VAL A 12 9.69 -12.46 -40.62
CA VAL A 12 9.95 -11.14 -40.06
C VAL A 12 8.79 -10.67 -39.15
N LEU A 13 7.54 -10.93 -39.58
CA LEU A 13 6.36 -10.61 -38.77
C LEU A 13 6.26 -11.45 -37.48
N VAL A 14 6.67 -12.71 -37.50
CA VAL A 14 6.71 -13.60 -36.33
C VAL A 14 7.83 -13.20 -35.39
N VAL A 15 9.01 -12.88 -35.89
CA VAL A 15 10.14 -12.44 -35.03
C VAL A 15 9.89 -11.06 -34.42
N GLY A 16 9.19 -10.17 -35.12
CA GLY A 16 8.81 -8.84 -34.59
C GLY A 16 7.90 -8.89 -33.37
N ASN A 17 7.18 -10.01 -33.15
CA ASN A 17 6.31 -10.16 -31.98
C ASN A 17 7.00 -10.74 -30.72
N LEU A 18 8.27 -11.12 -30.79
CA LEU A 18 9.01 -11.70 -29.67
C LEU A 18 9.49 -10.68 -28.64
N PHE A 19 9.32 -9.38 -28.89
CA PHE A 19 9.72 -8.30 -27.99
C PHE A 19 8.55 -7.70 -27.19
N ALA A 20 7.44 -8.40 -27.04
CA ALA A 20 6.24 -7.90 -26.40
C ALA A 20 6.24 -7.97 -24.85
N GLN A 21 7.26 -8.55 -24.23
CA GLN A 21 7.40 -8.59 -22.78
C GLN A 21 8.33 -7.48 -22.28
N GLN A 22 7.88 -6.75 -21.27
CA GLN A 22 8.71 -5.79 -20.57
C GLN A 22 9.73 -6.56 -19.73
N THR A 23 10.98 -6.58 -20.17
CA THR A 23 12.08 -7.20 -19.41
C THR A 23 12.53 -6.27 -18.29
N PRO A 24 12.82 -6.79 -17.09
CA PRO A 24 13.42 -6.00 -16.03
C PRO A 24 14.76 -5.39 -16.45
N ALA A 25 15.06 -4.22 -15.90
CA ALA A 25 16.31 -3.54 -16.17
C ALA A 25 17.51 -4.35 -15.68
N ASN A 26 18.62 -4.28 -16.40
CA ASN A 26 19.88 -4.86 -15.95
C ASN A 26 20.33 -4.22 -14.63
N LYS A 27 21.05 -4.97 -13.79
CA LYS A 27 21.66 -4.42 -12.59
C LYS A 27 22.50 -3.18 -12.91
N GLN A 28 22.46 -2.19 -12.04
CA GLN A 28 23.23 -0.96 -12.21
C GLN A 28 24.72 -1.27 -12.38
N SER A 29 25.28 -0.87 -13.51
CA SER A 29 26.70 -1.11 -13.87
C SER A 29 27.59 0.12 -13.61
N HIS A 30 27.02 1.30 -13.44
CA HIS A 30 27.74 2.56 -13.30
C HIS A 30 27.12 3.41 -12.19
N ALA A 31 27.94 4.22 -11.54
CA ALA A 31 27.41 5.28 -10.70
C ALA A 31 26.77 6.37 -11.57
N TYR A 32 25.81 7.10 -11.00
CA TYR A 32 25.16 8.24 -11.64
C TYR A 32 25.20 9.45 -10.75
N SER A 33 25.34 10.62 -11.39
CA SER A 33 25.19 11.92 -10.75
C SER A 33 24.13 12.70 -11.52
N ILE A 34 23.02 13.05 -10.87
CA ILE A 34 21.98 13.92 -11.42
C ILE A 34 22.18 15.30 -10.79
N GLU A 35 22.39 16.32 -11.62
CA GLU A 35 22.68 17.67 -11.12
C GLU A 35 21.78 18.74 -11.76
N GLY A 36 21.55 19.81 -11.00
CA GLY A 36 20.82 20.99 -11.45
C GLY A 36 19.31 20.90 -11.25
N ALA A 37 18.76 19.76 -10.85
CA ALA A 37 17.33 19.58 -10.61
C ALA A 37 16.88 20.24 -9.30
N THR A 38 15.58 20.53 -9.19
CA THR A 38 14.91 20.67 -7.90
C THR A 38 14.59 19.28 -7.36
N ALA A 39 15.25 18.87 -6.27
CA ALA A 39 15.02 17.56 -5.65
C ALA A 39 14.01 17.66 -4.50
N HIS A 40 12.90 16.92 -4.63
CA HIS A 40 11.91 16.72 -3.59
C HIS A 40 12.28 15.44 -2.84
N ILE A 41 12.63 15.56 -1.54
CA ILE A 41 13.15 14.42 -0.77
C ILE A 41 12.04 13.47 -0.33
N GLY A 42 10.79 13.92 -0.39
CA GLY A 42 9.64 13.16 0.04
C GLY A 42 9.36 13.20 1.55
N ASN A 43 10.21 13.87 2.32
CA ASN A 43 10.08 14.09 3.77
C ASN A 43 9.70 15.54 4.14
N GLY A 44 9.27 16.33 3.17
CA GLY A 44 8.96 17.76 3.32
C GLY A 44 10.11 18.69 2.92
N GLN A 45 11.32 18.16 2.67
CA GLN A 45 12.46 18.97 2.24
C GLN A 45 12.56 19.08 0.73
N VAL A 46 12.93 20.27 0.25
CA VAL A 46 13.23 20.55 -1.16
C VAL A 46 14.63 21.13 -1.28
N ILE A 47 15.39 20.65 -2.25
CA ILE A 47 16.75 21.15 -2.54
C ILE A 47 16.76 21.67 -3.97
N GLU A 48 16.79 22.98 -4.12
CA GLU A 48 16.98 23.64 -5.42
C GLU A 48 18.42 23.47 -5.91
N ASN A 49 18.58 23.35 -7.22
CA ASN A 49 19.87 23.11 -7.84
C ASN A 49 20.64 22.00 -7.11
N SER A 50 20.02 20.83 -7.07
CA SER A 50 20.51 19.67 -6.32
C SER A 50 21.61 18.90 -7.06
N LEU A 51 22.37 18.12 -6.29
CA LEU A 51 23.20 17.02 -6.73
C LEU A 51 22.74 15.76 -6.02
N LEU A 52 22.25 14.80 -6.79
CA LEU A 52 21.90 13.45 -6.33
C LEU A 52 22.88 12.46 -6.95
N MET A 53 23.57 11.70 -6.12
CA MET A 53 24.46 10.63 -6.58
C MET A 53 24.00 9.29 -6.04
N PHE A 54 24.10 8.25 -6.88
CA PHE A 54 23.77 6.89 -6.47
C PHE A 54 24.65 5.86 -7.18
N SER A 55 24.95 4.79 -6.46
CA SER A 55 25.75 3.67 -6.94
C SER A 55 25.31 2.39 -6.25
N ASN A 56 25.32 1.27 -6.98
CA ASN A 56 24.91 -0.04 -6.47
C ASN A 56 23.53 -0.03 -5.79
N GLY A 57 22.56 0.69 -6.38
CA GLY A 57 21.19 0.80 -5.87
C GLY A 57 21.04 1.64 -4.61
N LYS A 58 22.08 2.38 -4.19
CA LYS A 58 22.03 3.22 -2.98
C LYS A 58 22.38 4.67 -3.30
N ILE A 59 21.65 5.60 -2.67
CA ILE A 59 22.00 7.03 -2.70
C ILE A 59 23.29 7.21 -1.89
N THR A 60 24.33 7.74 -2.54
CA THR A 60 25.63 8.02 -1.92
C THR A 60 25.77 9.47 -1.49
N PHE A 61 25.02 10.37 -2.12
CA PHE A 61 24.95 11.77 -1.76
C PHE A 61 23.66 12.42 -2.25
N ILE A 62 23.09 13.29 -1.46
CA ILE A 62 22.04 14.22 -1.89
C ILE A 62 22.25 15.58 -1.17
N GLY A 63 22.28 16.67 -1.96
CA GLY A 63 22.52 18.01 -1.43
C GLY A 63 22.60 19.04 -2.54
N SER A 64 23.09 20.25 -2.22
CA SER A 64 23.25 21.32 -3.21
C SER A 64 24.37 20.99 -4.21
N ALA A 65 24.13 21.23 -5.50
CA ALA A 65 25.15 21.12 -6.56
C ALA A 65 26.30 22.11 -6.42
N LYS A 66 26.14 23.14 -5.58
CA LYS A 66 27.23 24.10 -5.23
C LYS A 66 28.30 23.46 -4.36
N ASN A 67 28.04 22.34 -3.74
CA ASN A 67 29.02 21.59 -2.97
C ASN A 67 30.13 21.09 -3.89
N LYS A 68 31.40 21.33 -3.48
CA LYS A 68 32.61 20.92 -4.24
C LYS A 68 32.86 19.40 -4.08
N ILE A 69 31.87 18.58 -4.38
CA ILE A 69 31.95 17.10 -4.35
C ILE A 69 32.16 16.60 -5.77
N ALA A 70 33.14 15.73 -5.95
CA ALA A 70 33.40 15.11 -7.25
C ALA A 70 32.19 14.27 -7.71
N ARG A 71 31.73 14.53 -8.94
CA ARG A 71 30.65 13.76 -9.54
C ARG A 71 31.11 12.34 -9.81
N GLN A 72 30.22 11.38 -9.59
CA GLN A 72 30.52 9.96 -9.79
C GLN A 72 29.84 9.43 -11.03
N GLY A 73 30.57 8.65 -11.82
CA GLY A 73 30.03 7.94 -12.98
C GLY A 73 29.43 8.84 -14.06
N LYS A 74 28.25 8.45 -14.59
CA LYS A 74 27.57 9.19 -15.65
C LYS A 74 26.86 10.41 -15.07
N VAL A 75 27.20 11.61 -15.57
CA VAL A 75 26.55 12.86 -15.15
C VAL A 75 25.33 13.13 -16.03
N ILE A 76 24.19 13.37 -15.42
CA ILE A 76 22.94 13.76 -16.06
C ILE A 76 22.63 15.20 -15.67
N ASN A 77 22.65 16.12 -16.63
CA ASN A 77 22.18 17.48 -16.41
C ASN A 77 20.64 17.50 -16.40
N ALA A 78 20.07 17.83 -15.25
CA ALA A 78 18.64 17.90 -15.01
C ALA A 78 18.20 19.34 -14.65
N LYS A 79 18.89 20.35 -15.17
CA LYS A 79 18.52 21.75 -14.99
C LYS A 79 17.06 21.97 -15.42
N ASP A 80 16.31 22.76 -14.64
CA ASP A 80 14.90 23.07 -14.84
C ASP A 80 13.96 21.84 -14.81
N LYS A 81 14.43 20.74 -14.21
CA LYS A 81 13.65 19.51 -13.97
C LYS A 81 13.46 19.27 -12.48
N HIS A 82 12.50 18.41 -12.15
CA HIS A 82 12.23 17.96 -10.80
C HIS A 82 12.59 16.48 -10.65
N VAL A 83 13.11 16.11 -9.49
CA VAL A 83 13.40 14.72 -9.10
C VAL A 83 12.59 14.38 -7.86
N TYR A 84 11.89 13.27 -7.89
CA TYR A 84 11.04 12.76 -6.82
C TYR A 84 11.47 11.35 -6.42
N PRO A 85 11.21 10.94 -5.16
CA PRO A 85 11.28 9.51 -4.79
C PRO A 85 10.24 8.71 -5.57
N GLY A 86 10.49 7.42 -5.77
CA GLY A 86 9.46 6.52 -6.30
C GLY A 86 8.24 6.47 -5.37
N PHE A 87 7.03 6.49 -5.96
CA PHE A 87 5.78 6.44 -5.21
C PHE A 87 5.46 5.01 -4.80
N ILE A 88 4.80 4.86 -3.64
CA ILE A 88 4.48 3.57 -3.03
C ILE A 88 2.96 3.46 -2.91
N ALA A 89 2.36 2.49 -3.60
CA ALA A 89 0.94 2.16 -3.48
C ALA A 89 0.72 1.28 -2.24
N ALA A 90 0.20 1.84 -1.14
CA ALA A 90 -0.14 1.07 0.04
C ALA A 90 -1.44 0.28 -0.15
N ASN A 91 -1.56 -0.86 0.53
CA ASN A 91 -2.78 -1.69 0.57
C ASN A 91 -3.35 -2.00 -0.82
N SER A 92 -2.55 -2.49 -1.74
CA SER A 92 -2.93 -2.76 -3.13
C SER A 92 -3.01 -4.26 -3.43
N THR A 93 -3.78 -4.62 -4.45
CA THR A 93 -3.83 -5.98 -5.01
C THR A 93 -3.10 -6.09 -6.36
N LEU A 94 -2.20 -5.14 -6.66
CA LEU A 94 -1.36 -5.17 -7.85
C LEU A 94 -0.56 -6.48 -7.93
N GLY A 95 -0.64 -7.16 -9.08
CA GLY A 95 0.00 -8.45 -9.30
C GLY A 95 -0.65 -9.64 -8.59
N LEU A 96 -1.74 -9.44 -7.83
CA LEU A 96 -2.55 -10.51 -7.24
C LEU A 96 -3.84 -10.76 -8.02
N VAL A 97 -4.26 -9.80 -8.82
CA VAL A 97 -5.49 -9.92 -9.64
C VAL A 97 -5.24 -9.32 -11.01
N GLU A 98 -5.52 -10.08 -12.06
CA GLU A 98 -5.47 -9.59 -13.43
C GLU A 98 -6.87 -9.22 -13.94
N ILE A 99 -7.79 -10.17 -13.94
CA ILE A 99 -9.17 -10.01 -14.39
C ILE A 99 -10.12 -10.43 -13.29
N ASP A 100 -10.87 -9.50 -12.69
CA ASP A 100 -11.75 -9.76 -11.55
C ASP A 100 -12.80 -10.85 -11.81
N ALA A 101 -13.29 -10.91 -13.06
CA ALA A 101 -14.31 -11.90 -13.46
C ALA A 101 -13.75 -13.32 -13.71
N VAL A 102 -12.43 -13.49 -13.71
CA VAL A 102 -11.76 -14.76 -13.99
C VAL A 102 -11.10 -15.30 -12.74
N LYS A 103 -11.75 -16.27 -12.09
CA LYS A 103 -11.29 -16.85 -10.81
C LYS A 103 -9.84 -17.34 -10.86
N ALA A 104 -9.38 -17.87 -11.98
CA ALA A 104 -8.01 -18.37 -12.15
C ALA A 104 -6.93 -17.27 -12.18
N SER A 105 -7.32 -16.00 -12.23
CA SER A 105 -6.44 -14.85 -12.19
C SER A 105 -6.69 -13.93 -10.97
N ASP A 106 -7.42 -14.44 -9.96
CA ASP A 106 -7.75 -13.75 -8.71
C ASP A 106 -7.16 -14.52 -7.52
N ASP A 107 -5.93 -14.16 -7.16
CA ASP A 107 -5.15 -14.77 -6.08
C ASP A 107 -5.09 -13.91 -4.81
N GLN A 108 -5.96 -12.88 -4.72
CA GLN A 108 -6.00 -12.02 -3.54
C GLN A 108 -6.66 -12.66 -2.31
N ARG A 109 -7.39 -13.78 -2.50
CA ARG A 109 -8.22 -14.38 -1.44
C ARG A 109 -7.93 -15.88 -1.29
N GLU A 110 -7.84 -16.32 -0.03
CA GLU A 110 -7.72 -17.73 0.33
C GLU A 110 -9.00 -18.23 1.02
N ILE A 111 -9.24 -19.55 0.95
CA ILE A 111 -10.34 -20.21 1.63
C ILE A 111 -10.09 -20.17 3.14
N GLY A 112 -11.14 -19.82 3.90
CA GLY A 112 -11.07 -19.73 5.36
C GLY A 112 -11.33 -18.32 5.88
N ILE A 113 -11.43 -18.23 7.22
CA ILE A 113 -11.76 -16.98 7.90
C ILE A 113 -10.57 -16.43 8.70
N MET A 114 -9.71 -17.31 9.19
CA MET A 114 -8.56 -16.97 10.05
C MET A 114 -7.27 -17.47 9.39
N ASN A 115 -6.75 -16.69 8.46
CA ASN A 115 -5.64 -17.04 7.58
C ASN A 115 -4.35 -16.20 7.82
N PRO A 116 -3.94 -15.87 9.05
CA PRO A 116 -2.81 -14.96 9.27
C PRO A 116 -1.46 -15.51 8.76
N HIS A 117 -1.39 -16.79 8.40
CA HIS A 117 -0.19 -17.49 7.89
C HIS A 117 -0.10 -17.48 6.36
N ILE A 118 -1.17 -17.06 5.67
CA ILE A 118 -1.17 -16.96 4.21
C ILE A 118 -0.38 -15.72 3.79
N ARG A 119 0.42 -15.86 2.73
CA ARG A 119 1.37 -14.86 2.27
C ARG A 119 1.03 -14.43 0.85
N SER A 120 0.62 -13.20 0.66
CA SER A 120 0.31 -12.63 -0.67
C SER A 120 1.50 -12.67 -1.62
N LEU A 121 2.72 -12.56 -1.08
CA LEU A 121 3.95 -12.50 -1.88
C LEU A 121 4.12 -13.70 -2.81
N ILE A 122 3.72 -14.90 -2.38
CA ILE A 122 3.91 -16.14 -3.15
C ILE A 122 3.04 -16.14 -4.42
N ALA A 123 1.92 -15.43 -4.39
CA ALA A 123 1.00 -15.31 -5.53
C ALA A 123 1.30 -14.07 -6.41
N TYR A 124 2.33 -13.29 -6.07
CA TYR A 124 2.64 -12.06 -6.78
C TYR A 124 3.14 -12.33 -8.21
N ASN A 125 2.39 -11.82 -9.19
CA ASN A 125 2.73 -11.88 -10.61
C ASN A 125 3.50 -10.62 -11.04
N THR A 126 4.80 -10.76 -11.29
CA THR A 126 5.67 -9.66 -11.77
C THR A 126 5.37 -9.27 -13.22
N GLU A 127 4.76 -10.14 -14.01
CA GLU A 127 4.42 -9.91 -15.42
C GLU A 127 3.03 -9.29 -15.63
N SER A 128 2.38 -8.85 -14.53
CA SER A 128 1.07 -8.22 -14.59
C SER A 128 1.07 -7.00 -15.52
N LYS A 129 0.15 -7.00 -16.50
CA LYS A 129 -0.01 -5.87 -17.44
C LYS A 129 -0.48 -4.59 -16.75
N VAL A 130 -1.11 -4.72 -15.59
CA VAL A 130 -1.51 -3.56 -14.78
C VAL A 130 -0.27 -2.83 -14.24
N ILE A 131 0.75 -3.57 -13.80
CA ILE A 131 2.01 -3.02 -13.27
C ILE A 131 2.76 -2.21 -14.33
N GLU A 132 2.75 -2.63 -15.59
CA GLU A 132 3.38 -1.89 -16.67
C GLU A 132 2.89 -0.43 -16.76
N SER A 133 1.61 -0.19 -16.45
CA SER A 133 1.02 1.15 -16.48
C SER A 133 1.36 2.03 -15.26
N MET A 134 1.94 1.46 -14.20
CA MET A 134 2.29 2.17 -12.96
C MET A 134 3.60 2.93 -13.09
N ARG A 135 4.62 2.28 -13.63
CA ARG A 135 5.99 2.80 -13.71
C ARG A 135 6.10 4.16 -14.44
N PRO A 136 5.46 4.38 -15.59
CA PRO A 136 5.48 5.69 -16.27
C PRO A 136 4.89 6.84 -15.43
N ASN A 137 4.05 6.51 -14.44
CA ASN A 137 3.43 7.48 -13.53
C ASN A 137 4.22 7.64 -12.21
N GLY A 138 5.42 7.07 -12.13
CA GLY A 138 6.30 7.17 -10.96
C GLY A 138 5.91 6.26 -9.79
N VAL A 139 4.90 5.39 -9.93
CA VAL A 139 4.58 4.36 -8.92
C VAL A 139 5.50 3.17 -9.16
N LEU A 140 6.45 2.98 -8.26
CA LEU A 140 7.54 2.02 -8.45
C LEU A 140 7.47 0.84 -7.47
N MET A 141 6.65 0.96 -6.44
CA MET A 141 6.51 -0.03 -5.36
C MET A 141 5.07 -0.15 -4.92
N ALA A 142 4.71 -1.29 -4.35
CA ALA A 142 3.42 -1.49 -3.68
C ALA A 142 3.56 -2.35 -2.43
N GLN A 143 2.68 -2.11 -1.45
CA GLN A 143 2.31 -3.10 -0.46
C GLN A 143 1.21 -3.98 -1.08
N ILE A 144 1.56 -5.21 -1.44
CA ILE A 144 0.62 -6.19 -1.95
C ILE A 144 -0.08 -6.88 -0.78
N SER A 145 -1.40 -6.71 -0.71
CA SER A 145 -2.18 -7.07 0.47
C SER A 145 -3.24 -8.10 0.14
N PRO A 146 -3.35 -9.17 0.94
CA PRO A 146 -4.40 -10.17 0.75
C PRO A 146 -5.76 -9.62 1.17
N ARG A 147 -6.82 -10.24 0.67
CA ARG A 147 -8.23 -9.90 0.93
C ARG A 147 -8.99 -11.10 1.50
N GLY A 148 -10.17 -10.81 2.04
CA GLY A 148 -11.13 -11.83 2.50
C GLY A 148 -10.86 -12.35 3.92
N GLY A 149 -11.84 -13.09 4.48
CA GLY A 149 -11.78 -13.60 5.85
C GLY A 149 -11.80 -12.51 6.92
N THR A 150 -11.69 -12.89 8.19
CA THR A 150 -11.46 -11.97 9.31
C THR A 150 -9.97 -11.64 9.44
N LEU A 151 -9.09 -12.63 9.32
CA LEU A 151 -7.66 -12.46 9.11
C LEU A 151 -7.34 -12.93 7.70
N SER A 152 -6.97 -11.98 6.83
CA SER A 152 -6.78 -12.27 5.40
C SER A 152 -5.46 -12.94 5.10
N GLY A 153 -4.40 -12.56 5.81
CA GLY A 153 -3.03 -13.02 5.58
C GLY A 153 -2.00 -11.91 5.73
N MET A 154 -0.79 -12.17 5.28
CA MET A 154 0.34 -11.27 5.36
C MET A 154 0.54 -10.52 4.04
N SER A 155 0.75 -9.20 4.15
CA SER A 155 1.21 -8.34 3.07
C SER A 155 2.74 -8.34 2.94
N SER A 156 3.23 -7.86 1.81
CA SER A 156 4.67 -7.66 1.56
C SER A 156 4.87 -6.43 0.68
N ILE A 157 6.05 -5.82 0.75
CA ILE A 157 6.40 -4.69 -0.11
C ILE A 157 7.22 -5.22 -1.27
N VAL A 158 6.81 -4.86 -2.49
CA VAL A 158 7.46 -5.27 -3.74
C VAL A 158 7.80 -4.06 -4.61
N GLN A 159 8.85 -4.19 -5.40
CA GLN A 159 9.18 -3.30 -6.50
C GLN A 159 8.65 -3.85 -7.83
N PHE A 160 8.49 -2.97 -8.83
CA PHE A 160 7.85 -3.34 -10.09
C PHE A 160 8.81 -3.70 -11.23
N ASP A 161 10.09 -3.78 -10.96
CA ASP A 161 11.13 -4.07 -11.97
C ASP A 161 11.88 -5.36 -11.58
N ALA A 162 11.21 -6.50 -11.71
CA ALA A 162 11.70 -7.79 -11.21
C ALA A 162 11.27 -8.94 -12.11
N TRP A 163 12.07 -10.04 -12.12
CA TRP A 163 11.78 -11.25 -12.89
C TRP A 163 10.75 -12.16 -12.20
N ASN A 164 10.79 -12.23 -10.88
CA ASN A 164 9.94 -13.07 -10.06
C ASN A 164 9.69 -12.41 -8.69
N TRP A 165 8.89 -13.03 -7.83
CA TRP A 165 8.55 -12.46 -6.53
C TRP A 165 9.77 -12.40 -5.58
N GLU A 166 10.75 -13.31 -5.69
CA GLU A 166 11.99 -13.28 -4.88
C GLU A 166 12.86 -12.07 -5.23
N ASP A 167 12.88 -11.69 -6.50
CA ASP A 167 13.62 -10.52 -6.99
C ASP A 167 12.85 -9.21 -6.73
N ALA A 168 11.52 -9.31 -6.68
CA ALA A 168 10.64 -8.15 -6.44
C ALA A 168 10.59 -7.69 -4.99
N VAL A 169 10.81 -8.60 -4.03
CA VAL A 169 10.55 -8.32 -2.62
C VAL A 169 11.54 -7.33 -2.03
N ILE A 170 11.03 -6.24 -1.46
CA ILE A 170 11.79 -5.27 -0.66
C ILE A 170 11.65 -5.60 0.83
N LYS A 171 10.42 -5.86 1.28
CA LYS A 171 10.10 -6.25 2.66
C LYS A 171 9.10 -7.39 2.65
N MET A 172 9.53 -8.52 3.18
CA MET A 172 8.71 -9.72 3.29
C MET A 172 7.83 -9.64 4.53
N ASP A 173 6.53 -10.00 4.38
CA ASP A 173 5.60 -10.22 5.49
C ASP A 173 5.55 -9.06 6.50
N ASP A 174 5.36 -7.83 6.00
CA ASP A 174 5.42 -6.59 6.77
C ASP A 174 4.30 -6.45 7.82
N GLY A 175 3.17 -7.10 7.58
CA GLY A 175 2.04 -7.10 8.51
C GLY A 175 0.94 -8.09 8.17
N ILE A 176 -0.04 -8.18 9.06
CA ILE A 176 -1.21 -9.04 8.91
C ILE A 176 -2.44 -8.14 8.71
N HIS A 177 -3.30 -8.50 7.76
CA HIS A 177 -4.54 -7.78 7.45
C HIS A 177 -5.74 -8.41 8.16
N MET A 178 -6.56 -7.56 8.80
CA MET A 178 -7.76 -7.94 9.52
C MET A 178 -8.95 -7.13 9.01
N ASN A 179 -10.04 -7.78 8.66
CA ASN A 179 -11.33 -7.14 8.37
C ASN A 179 -12.14 -7.08 9.66
N TRP A 180 -12.36 -5.86 10.17
CA TRP A 180 -13.19 -5.66 11.36
C TRP A 180 -14.67 -5.75 11.00
N PRO A 181 -15.50 -6.43 11.80
CA PRO A 181 -16.93 -6.52 11.51
C PRO A 181 -17.61 -5.16 11.64
N GLY A 182 -18.59 -4.89 10.79
CA GLY A 182 -19.45 -3.72 10.92
C GLY A 182 -20.48 -3.87 12.05
N SER A 183 -20.74 -2.82 12.80
CA SER A 183 -21.80 -2.77 13.83
C SER A 183 -23.18 -2.61 13.21
N PHE A 184 -23.24 -2.20 11.94
CA PHE A 184 -24.44 -2.15 11.10
C PHE A 184 -24.29 -3.02 9.88
N THR A 185 -25.40 -3.45 9.30
CA THR A 185 -25.51 -4.15 8.02
C THR A 185 -26.48 -3.42 7.12
N GLN A 186 -26.19 -3.41 5.85
CA GLN A 186 -27.16 -2.94 4.85
C GLN A 186 -28.35 -3.88 4.77
N GLY A 187 -29.55 -3.32 4.78
CA GLY A 187 -30.77 -4.03 4.44
C GLY A 187 -30.81 -4.41 2.95
N GLN A 188 -31.88 -5.05 2.51
CA GLN A 188 -32.06 -5.37 1.09
C GLN A 188 -32.09 -4.09 0.25
N VAL A 189 -31.17 -4.00 -0.71
CA VAL A 189 -31.19 -2.92 -1.71
C VAL A 189 -32.35 -3.14 -2.65
N GLN A 190 -33.30 -2.22 -2.69
CA GLN A 190 -34.42 -2.22 -3.64
C GLN A 190 -34.29 -0.98 -4.54
N LEU A 191 -34.45 -1.19 -5.85
CA LEU A 191 -34.36 -0.09 -6.81
C LEU A 191 -35.38 1.03 -6.46
N GLY A 192 -34.91 2.26 -6.33
CA GLY A 192 -35.74 3.42 -5.98
C GLY A 192 -36.12 3.55 -4.50
N LYS A 193 -35.48 2.79 -3.60
CA LYS A 193 -35.66 2.95 -2.15
C LYS A 193 -34.30 3.20 -1.49
N ASP A 194 -34.33 4.00 -0.42
CA ASP A 194 -33.16 4.24 0.40
C ASP A 194 -32.63 2.96 1.04
N VAL A 195 -31.31 2.88 1.14
CA VAL A 195 -30.64 1.75 1.79
C VAL A 195 -30.81 1.88 3.30
N VAL A 196 -31.63 1.05 3.90
CA VAL A 196 -31.85 1.06 5.35
C VAL A 196 -30.72 0.30 6.04
N MET A 197 -29.96 1.00 6.88
CA MET A 197 -28.96 0.42 7.76
C MET A 197 -29.63 -0.20 9.00
N LYS A 198 -29.27 -1.44 9.33
CA LYS A 198 -29.81 -2.17 10.49
C LYS A 198 -28.66 -2.55 11.44
N PRO A 199 -28.87 -2.52 12.78
CA PRO A 199 -27.89 -3.02 13.72
C PRO A 199 -27.51 -4.46 13.44
N ASN A 200 -26.22 -4.76 13.42
CA ASN A 200 -25.69 -6.09 13.26
C ASN A 200 -25.75 -6.86 14.59
N LEU A 201 -26.80 -7.65 14.79
CA LEU A 201 -26.99 -8.45 16.01
C LEU A 201 -25.88 -9.46 16.28
N LYS A 202 -25.09 -9.82 15.25
CA LYS A 202 -23.93 -10.72 15.38
C LYS A 202 -22.64 -9.98 15.77
N TYR A 203 -22.65 -8.65 15.79
CA TYR A 203 -21.46 -7.85 16.09
C TYR A 203 -20.78 -8.25 17.41
N PRO A 204 -21.46 -8.34 18.57
CA PRO A 204 -20.82 -8.73 19.82
C PRO A 204 -20.22 -10.14 19.78
N GLN A 205 -20.90 -11.08 19.08
CA GLN A 205 -20.38 -12.43 18.92
C GLN A 205 -19.12 -12.47 18.05
N ASN A 206 -19.07 -11.67 16.99
CA ASN A 206 -17.89 -11.55 16.13
C ASN A 206 -16.68 -10.95 16.87
N LEU A 207 -16.91 -9.90 17.69
CA LEU A 207 -15.88 -9.35 18.57
C LEU A 207 -15.33 -10.40 19.52
N LYS A 208 -16.22 -11.18 20.16
CA LYS A 208 -15.82 -12.25 21.07
C LYS A 208 -14.94 -13.29 20.35
N LYS A 209 -15.26 -13.66 19.10
CA LYS A 209 -14.45 -14.59 18.28
C LYS A 209 -13.05 -14.03 18.03
N ILE A 210 -12.94 -12.76 17.63
CA ILE A 210 -11.65 -12.09 17.40
C ILE A 210 -10.82 -12.06 18.69
N LYS A 211 -11.41 -11.60 19.79
CA LYS A 211 -10.74 -11.54 21.09
C LYS A 211 -10.26 -12.93 21.55
N SER A 212 -11.12 -13.94 21.45
CA SER A 212 -10.75 -15.32 21.78
C SER A 212 -9.62 -15.83 20.91
N TYR A 213 -9.64 -15.56 19.61
CA TYR A 213 -8.57 -15.94 18.70
C TYR A 213 -7.21 -15.33 19.10
N LEU A 214 -7.18 -14.01 19.34
CA LEU A 214 -5.96 -13.29 19.75
C LEU A 214 -5.43 -13.79 21.10
N THR A 215 -6.34 -14.04 22.06
CA THR A 215 -5.97 -14.63 23.36
C THR A 215 -5.37 -16.02 23.20
N ASN A 216 -6.00 -16.90 22.40
CA ASN A 216 -5.51 -18.24 22.16
C ASN A 216 -4.17 -18.23 21.42
N ALA A 217 -3.98 -17.34 20.46
CA ALA A 217 -2.72 -17.16 19.74
C ALA A 217 -1.60 -16.74 20.71
N LYS A 218 -1.87 -15.77 21.60
CA LYS A 218 -0.91 -15.31 22.60
C LYS A 218 -0.54 -16.43 23.57
N ASN A 219 -1.52 -17.14 24.12
CA ASN A 219 -1.29 -18.28 25.03
C ASN A 219 -0.48 -19.39 24.34
N TYR A 220 -0.76 -19.67 23.07
CA TYR A 220 0.04 -20.62 22.28
C TYR A 220 1.50 -20.18 22.18
N LEU A 221 1.75 -18.88 21.90
CA LEU A 221 3.12 -18.36 21.73
C LEU A 221 3.93 -18.32 23.04
N GLU A 222 3.26 -18.19 24.18
CA GLU A 222 3.86 -18.13 25.52
C GLU A 222 4.00 -19.53 26.18
N GLY A 223 3.29 -20.54 25.67
CA GLY A 223 3.27 -21.89 26.24
C GLY A 223 4.18 -22.89 25.52
N ASP A 224 4.40 -24.00 26.17
CA ASP A 224 5.08 -25.16 25.56
C ASP A 224 4.10 -25.94 24.69
N HIS A 225 4.49 -26.25 23.46
CA HIS A 225 3.68 -27.03 22.54
C HIS A 225 4.49 -28.00 21.70
N THR A 226 3.97 -29.22 21.56
CA THR A 226 4.60 -30.29 20.79
C THR A 226 4.23 -30.26 19.30
N LYS A 227 3.11 -29.61 18.95
CA LYS A 227 2.62 -29.49 17.58
C LYS A 227 2.59 -28.04 17.15
N THR A 228 3.13 -27.75 15.96
CA THR A 228 3.09 -26.43 15.37
C THR A 228 1.68 -26.08 14.91
N HIS A 229 1.17 -24.93 15.35
CA HIS A 229 -0.07 -24.32 14.86
C HIS A 229 0.27 -23.09 14.03
N LEU A 230 0.45 -23.29 12.70
CA LEU A 230 0.91 -22.24 11.78
C LEU A 230 0.13 -20.92 11.88
N PRO A 231 -1.23 -20.92 11.93
CA PRO A 231 -1.98 -19.67 12.08
C PRO A 231 -1.64 -18.88 13.36
N TYR A 232 -1.44 -19.54 14.50
CA TYR A 232 -1.04 -18.83 15.72
C TYR A 232 0.42 -18.39 15.67
N GLN A 233 1.30 -19.24 15.16
CA GLN A 233 2.72 -18.89 15.03
C GLN A 233 2.94 -17.67 14.13
N ALA A 234 2.16 -17.51 13.06
CA ALA A 234 2.23 -16.36 12.15
C ALA A 234 1.95 -15.02 12.85
N THR A 235 1.17 -15.04 13.93
CA THR A 235 0.82 -13.83 14.70
C THR A 235 1.91 -13.34 15.65
N LYS A 236 3.01 -14.07 15.84
CA LYS A 236 4.10 -13.72 16.76
C LYS A 236 4.55 -12.26 16.60
N GLY A 237 4.76 -11.83 15.36
CA GLY A 237 5.21 -10.48 15.07
C GLY A 237 4.26 -9.36 15.49
N LEU A 238 2.97 -9.64 15.69
CA LEU A 238 2.01 -8.69 16.23
C LEU A 238 2.25 -8.40 17.72
N PHE A 239 2.68 -9.40 18.47
CA PHE A 239 2.91 -9.32 19.92
C PHE A 239 4.33 -8.83 20.25
N ASP A 240 5.35 -9.22 19.47
CA ASP A 240 6.73 -8.74 19.69
C ASP A 240 6.98 -7.36 19.04
N GLY A 241 6.10 -6.90 18.12
CA GLY A 241 6.16 -5.61 17.45
C GLY A 241 6.95 -5.60 16.14
N SER A 242 7.41 -6.76 15.67
CA SER A 242 8.13 -6.89 14.39
C SER A 242 7.20 -6.79 13.17
N LYS A 243 5.89 -7.00 13.35
CA LYS A 243 4.84 -6.83 12.33
C LYS A 243 3.76 -5.87 12.79
N LYS A 244 3.08 -5.26 11.82
CA LYS A 244 1.90 -4.42 12.07
C LYS A 244 0.62 -5.22 11.86
N LEU A 245 -0.43 -4.83 12.58
CA LEU A 245 -1.78 -5.26 12.30
C LEU A 245 -2.48 -4.15 11.50
N PHE A 246 -2.81 -4.44 10.24
CA PHE A 246 -3.57 -3.58 9.36
C PHE A 246 -5.06 -3.92 9.50
N ILE A 247 -5.87 -2.99 9.99
CA ILE A 247 -7.29 -3.22 10.27
C ILE A 247 -8.13 -2.43 9.28
N HIS A 248 -8.88 -3.13 8.45
CA HIS A 248 -9.87 -2.55 7.54
C HIS A 248 -11.13 -2.21 8.33
N VAL A 249 -11.39 -0.93 8.54
CA VAL A 249 -12.47 -0.44 9.39
C VAL A 249 -12.84 1.02 9.08
N ASN A 250 -14.13 1.35 9.07
CA ASN A 250 -14.62 2.66 8.67
C ASN A 250 -15.22 3.49 9.80
N GLY A 251 -16.21 2.97 10.51
CA GLY A 251 -17.01 3.73 11.48
C GLY A 251 -16.25 4.09 12.75
N GLN A 252 -16.59 5.24 13.36
CA GLN A 252 -15.96 5.69 14.61
C GLN A 252 -16.02 4.63 15.72
N LYS A 253 -17.21 4.04 15.94
CA LYS A 253 -17.41 3.00 16.95
C LYS A 253 -16.54 1.78 16.67
N GLU A 254 -16.54 1.30 15.44
CA GLU A 254 -15.78 0.15 15.02
C GLU A 254 -14.28 0.39 15.15
N ILE A 255 -13.79 1.58 14.82
CA ILE A 255 -12.39 1.95 15.00
C ILE A 255 -11.99 1.91 16.48
N ILE A 256 -12.81 2.51 17.36
CA ILE A 256 -12.56 2.52 18.82
C ILE A 256 -12.57 1.08 19.36
N ASP A 257 -13.56 0.27 18.99
CA ASP A 257 -13.67 -1.12 19.42
C ASP A 257 -12.47 -1.95 18.93
N ALA A 258 -12.04 -1.76 17.67
CA ALA A 258 -10.91 -2.46 17.05
C ALA A 258 -9.59 -2.14 17.76
N VAL A 259 -9.26 -0.86 17.87
CA VAL A 259 -8.03 -0.40 18.51
C VAL A 259 -7.99 -0.84 19.96
N THR A 260 -9.08 -0.62 20.72
CA THR A 260 -9.17 -1.00 22.13
C THR A 260 -8.99 -2.51 22.31
N THR A 261 -9.73 -3.32 21.54
CA THR A 261 -9.66 -4.78 21.65
C THR A 261 -8.26 -5.30 21.31
N CYS A 262 -7.66 -4.81 20.24
CA CYS A 262 -6.33 -5.26 19.80
C CYS A 262 -5.23 -4.83 20.79
N LYS A 263 -5.25 -3.57 21.28
CA LYS A 263 -4.29 -3.11 22.30
C LYS A 263 -4.44 -3.89 23.62
N GLN A 264 -5.66 -4.15 24.09
CA GLN A 264 -5.90 -4.99 25.28
C GLN A 264 -5.44 -6.44 25.09
N SER A 265 -5.45 -6.96 23.86
CA SER A 265 -4.93 -8.27 23.54
C SER A 265 -3.38 -8.32 23.46
N GLY A 266 -2.71 -7.17 23.53
CA GLY A 266 -1.25 -7.07 23.52
C GLY A 266 -0.65 -6.77 22.16
N ILE A 267 -1.45 -6.41 21.15
CA ILE A 267 -0.95 -6.02 19.82
C ILE A 267 -0.25 -4.65 19.94
N LYS A 268 1.00 -4.57 19.47
CA LYS A 268 1.83 -3.39 19.62
C LYS A 268 1.56 -2.32 18.56
N ASN A 269 1.61 -2.69 17.30
CA ASN A 269 1.56 -1.75 16.18
C ASN A 269 0.27 -1.93 15.38
N ILE A 270 -0.57 -0.90 15.35
CA ILE A 270 -1.86 -0.91 14.65
C ILE A 270 -1.87 0.17 13.58
N VAL A 271 -2.37 -0.20 12.40
CA VAL A 271 -2.68 0.71 11.30
C VAL A 271 -4.14 0.50 10.94
N ILE A 272 -4.93 1.56 10.84
CA ILE A 272 -6.30 1.47 10.33
C ILE A 272 -6.34 1.85 8.86
N ILE A 273 -7.17 1.15 8.10
CA ILE A 273 -7.38 1.33 6.67
C ILE A 273 -8.83 1.74 6.44
N HIS A 274 -9.09 2.57 5.42
CA HIS A 274 -10.32 3.30 5.12
C HIS A 274 -10.53 4.49 6.03
N ALA A 275 -10.86 4.26 7.30
CA ALA A 275 -10.86 5.21 8.39
C ALA A 275 -11.73 6.47 8.18
N ASP A 276 -12.88 6.37 7.52
CA ASP A 276 -13.76 7.52 7.21
C ASP A 276 -14.18 8.30 8.48
N GLY A 277 -14.38 7.61 9.59
CA GLY A 277 -14.70 8.23 10.89
C GLY A 277 -13.50 8.73 11.69
N ALA A 278 -12.27 8.63 11.19
CA ALA A 278 -11.05 8.89 11.97
C ALA A 278 -10.88 10.34 12.40
N ASN A 279 -11.37 11.31 11.60
CA ASN A 279 -11.27 12.73 11.91
C ASN A 279 -11.99 13.11 13.22
N TYR A 280 -13.07 12.42 13.57
CA TYR A 280 -13.84 12.66 14.80
C TYR A 280 -13.17 12.07 16.05
N ILE A 281 -12.25 11.13 15.89
CA ILE A 281 -11.56 10.43 16.97
C ILE A 281 -10.03 10.52 16.83
N ALA A 282 -9.54 11.57 16.17
CA ALA A 282 -8.12 11.75 15.89
C ALA A 282 -7.25 11.74 17.17
N ASP A 283 -7.72 12.40 18.24
CA ASP A 283 -7.01 12.44 19.52
C ASP A 283 -6.91 11.04 20.18
N PHE A 284 -7.95 10.19 20.02
CA PHE A 284 -7.90 8.79 20.47
C PHE A 284 -6.88 7.97 19.67
N LEU A 285 -6.83 8.15 18.33
CA LEU A 285 -5.87 7.47 17.47
C LEU A 285 -4.44 7.89 17.78
N LEU A 286 -4.21 9.18 17.98
CA LEU A 286 -2.90 9.73 18.34
C LEU A 286 -2.43 9.17 19.70
N LYS A 287 -3.30 9.18 20.72
CA LYS A 287 -3.00 8.63 22.06
C LYS A 287 -2.62 7.14 22.01
N ASN A 288 -3.17 6.37 21.07
CA ASN A 288 -2.90 4.95 20.91
C ASN A 288 -1.81 4.65 19.86
N GLU A 289 -1.13 5.69 19.33
CA GLU A 289 -0.06 5.58 18.33
C GLU A 289 -0.51 4.81 17.07
N VAL A 290 -1.73 5.07 16.59
CA VAL A 290 -2.33 4.43 15.43
C VAL A 290 -2.07 5.26 14.20
N SER A 291 -1.50 4.63 13.15
CA SER A 291 -1.35 5.24 11.83
C SER A 291 -2.58 4.99 10.96
N VAL A 292 -2.75 5.80 9.93
CA VAL A 292 -3.94 5.77 9.07
C VAL A 292 -3.55 5.61 7.61
N ILE A 293 -4.18 4.66 6.92
CA ILE A 293 -4.18 4.55 5.47
C ILE A 293 -5.56 4.97 4.98
N LEU A 294 -5.62 6.12 4.32
CA LEU A 294 -6.86 6.65 3.75
C LEU A 294 -7.13 6.06 2.37
N ASP A 295 -8.39 5.97 2.02
CA ASP A 295 -8.80 5.71 0.65
C ASP A 295 -8.51 6.91 -0.27
N ARG A 296 -8.69 6.71 -1.58
CA ARG A 296 -8.62 7.79 -2.56
C ARG A 296 -9.62 8.91 -2.20
N PRO A 297 -9.27 10.18 -2.47
CA PRO A 297 -10.17 11.31 -2.15
C PRO A 297 -11.44 11.34 -3.02
N HIS A 298 -11.38 10.79 -4.25
CA HIS A 298 -12.48 10.86 -5.21
C HIS A 298 -13.53 9.77 -4.93
N LYS A 299 -14.26 9.94 -3.83
CA LYS A 299 -15.43 9.12 -3.48
C LYS A 299 -16.56 10.01 -2.99
N ASN A 300 -17.78 9.53 -3.09
CA ASN A 300 -18.94 10.23 -2.54
C ASN A 300 -18.91 10.18 -1.01
N PRO A 301 -19.55 11.14 -0.32
CA PRO A 301 -19.86 11.03 1.10
C PRO A 301 -20.59 9.72 1.42
N ASN A 302 -20.33 9.16 2.60
CA ASN A 302 -20.97 7.90 3.02
C ASN A 302 -22.38 8.12 3.59
N SER A 303 -22.69 9.35 4.01
CA SER A 303 -23.99 9.73 4.56
C SER A 303 -24.35 11.17 4.18
N GLU A 304 -25.63 11.52 4.31
CA GLU A 304 -26.14 12.87 4.05
C GLU A 304 -25.59 13.91 5.04
N ASP A 305 -25.11 13.49 6.20
CA ASP A 305 -24.53 14.36 7.23
C ASP A 305 -23.08 14.74 6.94
N GLU A 306 -22.42 14.07 5.99
CA GLU A 306 -21.06 14.39 5.60
C GLU A 306 -21.02 15.54 4.58
N GLY A 307 -20.07 16.46 4.76
CA GLY A 307 -19.80 17.50 3.75
C GLY A 307 -19.31 16.88 2.44
N TYR A 308 -19.68 17.47 1.32
CA TYR A 308 -19.25 16.99 0.00
C TYR A 308 -17.73 17.02 -0.20
N ASP A 309 -17.02 17.83 0.58
CA ASP A 309 -15.57 18.01 0.54
C ASP A 309 -14.83 17.31 1.68
N ASP A 310 -15.53 16.60 2.58
CA ASP A 310 -14.92 15.91 3.72
C ASP A 310 -13.88 14.88 3.27
N THR A 311 -14.14 14.16 2.17
CA THR A 311 -13.20 13.20 1.62
C THR A 311 -11.93 13.84 1.06
N TYR A 312 -11.98 15.09 0.63
CA TYR A 312 -10.84 15.84 0.11
C TYR A 312 -10.02 16.52 1.21
N THR A 313 -10.63 16.79 2.36
CA THR A 313 -10.00 17.53 3.48
C THR A 313 -9.54 16.64 4.62
N ILE A 314 -9.96 15.36 4.65
CA ILE A 314 -9.67 14.42 5.76
C ILE A 314 -8.17 14.26 6.02
N ALA A 315 -7.33 14.15 4.97
CA ALA A 315 -5.90 14.00 5.14
C ALA A 315 -5.30 15.18 5.90
N LYS A 316 -5.71 16.42 5.55
CA LYS A 316 -5.28 17.63 6.25
C LYS A 316 -5.73 17.62 7.70
N LYS A 317 -7.01 17.32 7.97
CA LYS A 317 -7.57 17.27 9.33
C LYS A 317 -6.78 16.31 10.24
N LEU A 318 -6.41 15.15 9.74
CA LEU A 318 -5.64 14.14 10.49
C LEU A 318 -4.16 14.53 10.69
N ILE A 319 -3.52 15.09 9.66
CA ILE A 319 -2.12 15.53 9.72
C ILE A 319 -1.97 16.71 10.67
N ASP A 320 -2.88 17.68 10.63
CA ASP A 320 -2.89 18.84 11.56
C ASP A 320 -3.01 18.40 13.03
N LYS A 321 -3.62 17.24 13.29
CA LYS A 321 -3.66 16.58 14.60
C LYS A 321 -2.38 15.80 14.95
N GLY A 322 -1.44 15.67 14.03
CA GLY A 322 -0.16 14.96 14.23
C GLY A 322 -0.19 13.47 13.90
N LEU A 323 -1.26 12.97 13.27
CA LEU A 323 -1.33 11.56 12.86
C LEU A 323 -0.44 11.27 11.66
N LEU A 324 0.15 10.08 11.63
CA LEU A 324 0.87 9.57 10.47
C LEU A 324 -0.14 8.98 9.48
N VAL A 325 -0.24 9.62 8.31
CA VAL A 325 -1.25 9.31 7.29
C VAL A 325 -0.58 9.01 5.95
N CYS A 326 -1.09 8.02 5.21
CA CYS A 326 -0.76 7.80 3.79
C CYS A 326 -2.01 7.46 2.98
N ILE A 327 -1.87 7.36 1.66
CA ILE A 327 -2.94 6.98 0.72
C ILE A 327 -2.83 5.50 0.41
N GLY A 328 -3.93 4.78 0.56
CA GLY A 328 -4.09 3.38 0.18
C GLY A 328 -4.86 3.20 -1.12
N MET A 329 -4.76 2.00 -1.65
CA MET A 329 -5.42 1.60 -2.88
C MET A 329 -6.26 0.36 -2.62
N GLU A 330 -7.54 0.55 -2.32
CA GLU A 330 -8.49 -0.54 -2.09
C GLU A 330 -9.78 -0.36 -2.88
N GLY A 331 -10.49 -1.46 -3.08
CA GLY A 331 -11.73 -1.55 -3.83
C GLY A 331 -11.57 -2.35 -5.12
N GLU A 332 -12.70 -2.65 -5.73
CA GLU A 332 -12.73 -3.23 -7.07
C GLU A 332 -12.13 -2.24 -8.07
N MET A 333 -11.25 -2.69 -8.94
CA MET A 333 -10.55 -1.84 -9.94
C MET A 333 -9.55 -0.82 -9.37
N GLU A 334 -9.41 -0.65 -8.06
CA GLU A 334 -8.49 0.34 -7.47
C GLU A 334 -7.03 0.07 -7.80
N ARG A 335 -6.64 -1.21 -7.98
CA ARG A 335 -5.31 -1.53 -8.48
C ARG A 335 -4.99 -0.86 -9.81
N MET A 336 -5.96 -0.81 -10.75
CA MET A 336 -5.78 -0.11 -12.03
C MET A 336 -5.66 1.39 -11.85
N SER A 337 -6.34 1.96 -10.86
CA SER A 337 -6.30 3.38 -10.52
C SER A 337 -5.03 3.78 -9.74
N SER A 338 -4.19 2.83 -9.32
CA SER A 338 -2.94 3.10 -8.61
C SER A 338 -1.98 4.00 -9.40
N ARG A 339 -2.05 3.99 -10.74
CA ARG A 339 -1.32 4.92 -11.60
C ARG A 339 -1.68 6.40 -11.34
N ASN A 340 -2.84 6.65 -10.75
CA ASN A 340 -3.33 7.99 -10.43
C ASN A 340 -2.87 8.48 -9.04
N LEU A 341 -2.07 7.70 -8.33
CA LEU A 341 -1.61 8.01 -6.97
C LEU A 341 -1.05 9.44 -6.82
N PRO A 342 -0.19 9.98 -7.74
CA PRO A 342 0.27 11.35 -7.65
C PRO A 342 -0.85 12.38 -7.81
N PHE A 343 -1.90 12.09 -8.58
CA PHE A 343 -3.07 12.98 -8.73
C PHE A 343 -3.92 12.98 -7.46
N TYR A 344 -4.01 11.86 -6.74
CA TYR A 344 -4.71 11.81 -5.45
C TYR A 344 -3.99 12.66 -4.39
N ALA A 345 -2.66 12.59 -4.34
CA ALA A 345 -1.87 13.51 -3.51
C ALA A 345 -2.09 14.97 -3.92
N GLY A 346 -2.11 15.27 -5.24
CA GLY A 346 -2.41 16.58 -5.78
C GLY A 346 -3.80 17.10 -5.40
N THR A 347 -4.80 16.21 -5.31
CA THR A 347 -6.15 16.57 -4.85
C THR A 347 -6.14 17.02 -3.38
N PHE A 348 -5.45 16.30 -2.51
CA PHE A 348 -5.28 16.73 -1.12
C PHE A 348 -4.52 18.06 -1.00
N ALA A 349 -3.54 18.29 -1.87
CA ALA A 349 -2.85 19.59 -1.94
C ALA A 349 -3.79 20.72 -2.38
N ALA A 350 -4.67 20.48 -3.38
CA ALA A 350 -5.68 21.44 -3.81
C ALA A 350 -6.69 21.81 -2.70
N HIS A 351 -6.87 20.90 -1.71
CA HIS A 351 -7.81 21.08 -0.59
C HIS A 351 -7.10 21.37 0.74
N GLY A 352 -5.94 22.01 0.69
CA GLY A 352 -5.32 22.68 1.82
C GLY A 352 -4.09 22.04 2.44
N LEU A 353 -3.61 20.90 1.93
CA LEU A 353 -2.26 20.45 2.25
C LEU A 353 -1.22 21.25 1.43
N ASP A 354 -0.05 21.51 2.02
CA ASP A 354 1.07 21.96 1.20
C ASP A 354 1.57 20.80 0.30
N LYS A 355 2.25 21.18 -0.80
CA LYS A 355 2.64 20.20 -1.84
C LYS A 355 3.61 19.13 -1.33
N GLU A 356 4.53 19.49 -0.45
CA GLU A 356 5.51 18.54 0.08
C GLU A 356 4.87 17.59 1.09
N THR A 357 3.95 18.08 1.91
CA THR A 357 3.14 17.23 2.81
C THR A 357 2.26 16.28 2.02
N ALA A 358 1.65 16.75 0.92
CA ALA A 358 0.89 15.87 0.04
C ALA A 358 1.78 14.79 -0.62
N LEU A 359 3.01 15.13 -1.01
CA LEU A 359 3.99 14.17 -1.50
C LEU A 359 4.37 13.12 -0.45
N GLN A 360 4.47 13.51 0.83
CA GLN A 360 4.74 12.56 1.92
C GLN A 360 3.71 11.43 2.00
N LEU A 361 2.44 11.70 1.66
CA LEU A 361 1.35 10.71 1.71
C LEU A 361 1.60 9.49 0.82
N ILE A 362 2.41 9.63 -0.22
CA ILE A 362 2.68 8.59 -1.21
C ILE A 362 4.16 8.18 -1.26
N THR A 363 4.97 8.73 -0.35
CA THR A 363 6.43 8.47 -0.26
C THR A 363 6.83 8.15 1.17
N PHE A 364 7.32 9.12 1.93
CA PHE A 364 7.91 8.96 3.26
C PHE A 364 6.93 8.38 4.30
N ASN A 365 5.70 8.89 4.34
CA ASN A 365 4.70 8.40 5.28
C ASN A 365 4.33 6.95 4.96
N THR A 366 4.15 6.62 3.68
CA THR A 366 3.88 5.25 3.24
C THR A 366 5.04 4.32 3.62
N ALA A 367 6.29 4.75 3.39
CA ALA A 367 7.48 3.99 3.78
C ALA A 367 7.52 3.74 5.29
N LYS A 368 7.18 4.73 6.12
CA LYS A 368 7.08 4.58 7.58
C LYS A 368 5.97 3.62 8.00
N ILE A 369 4.80 3.73 7.36
CA ILE A 369 3.66 2.87 7.67
C ILE A 369 3.94 1.43 7.25
N CYS A 370 4.61 1.20 6.12
CA CYS A 370 4.97 -0.13 5.62
C CYS A 370 6.32 -0.65 6.17
N ILE A 371 6.95 0.01 7.15
CA ILE A 371 8.23 -0.37 7.78
C ILE A 371 9.37 -0.54 6.76
N ILE A 372 9.57 0.43 5.89
CA ILE A 372 10.73 0.49 4.98
C ILE A 372 11.72 1.53 5.54
N TYR A 373 12.46 1.19 6.61
CA TYR A 373 13.28 2.17 7.35
C TYR A 373 14.72 2.31 6.86
N SER A 374 15.13 1.63 5.82
CA SER A 374 16.56 1.60 5.43
C SER A 374 16.78 1.64 3.92
N ILE A 375 16.00 2.44 3.23
CA ILE A 375 16.24 2.71 1.81
C ILE A 375 16.80 4.11 1.63
#